data_a071c29a2f5f65b9af2e4f7a2dcc6114
#
_entry.id   a071c29a2f5f65b9af2e4f7a2dcc6114
#
_cell.length_a   1.000
_cell.length_b   1.000
_cell.length_c   1.000
_cell.angle_alpha   90.00
_cell.angle_beta   90.00
_cell.angle_gamma   90.00
#
_symmetry.space_group_name_H-M   'P 1'
#
loop_
_entity.id
_entity.type
_entity.pdbx_description
1 polymer ?
#
loop_
_entity_poly.entity_id
_entity_poly.type
_entity_poly.pdbx_seq_one_letter_code
_entity_poly.pdbx_strand_id
1 'polypeptide(L)'
;FLNFTLSQDYFQIDGKTLLILCEEGEEGYDEESLKKMNTVIEIIEDPEDFNADTLQMLNKKHQPGRVLVEYNPLWSVDKFYQTDMPRYWDLAQHIVTVDASTFQIYMNNMKSLFMEMIRNADLVIFNRRQDEHPLANFRRSVKVVNSRAEVVFENEEGEIDDIFQDEMPYDMNADIIDIEDIDYGIWYVDMMDNLKKYVDKTVRFKGQVLKSRELNAGFFVPGRMAMTCCADDTQFIGYICKNPAAKRLRIGSWVTVTAKVKDEFMEVYNGRGPVLYATEIEAAEKPEQELVYFG
;
A
#
# COMPACT_ATOMS: atom_id res chain seq x y z
N PHE A 1 4.47 19.71 1.47
CA PHE A 1 5.48 18.66 1.65
C PHE A 1 6.83 19.07 1.04
N LEU A 2 6.94 19.23 -0.30
CA LEU A 2 8.24 19.51 -0.96
C LEU A 2 8.91 20.80 -0.46
N ASN A 3 8.17 21.90 -0.28
CA ASN A 3 8.71 23.16 0.27
C ASN A 3 9.37 22.93 1.66
N PHE A 4 8.68 22.22 2.53
CA PHE A 4 9.21 21.88 3.86
C PHE A 4 10.44 20.98 3.73
N THR A 5 10.35 19.90 2.97
CA THR A 5 11.44 18.91 2.81
C THR A 5 12.70 19.56 2.24
N LEU A 6 12.56 20.39 1.19
CA LEU A 6 13.67 21.11 0.58
C LEU A 6 14.35 22.09 1.52
N SER A 7 13.63 22.64 2.51
CA SER A 7 14.19 23.58 3.49
C SER A 7 15.02 22.91 4.60
N GLN A 8 14.96 21.58 4.73
CA GLN A 8 15.63 20.86 5.81
C GLN A 8 17.12 20.62 5.53
N ASP A 9 17.96 20.88 6.53
CA ASP A 9 19.42 20.68 6.40
C ASP A 9 19.80 19.25 6.06
N TYR A 10 19.10 18.26 6.63
CA TYR A 10 19.37 16.84 6.37
C TYR A 10 19.02 16.42 4.94
N PHE A 11 18.24 17.23 4.23
CA PHE A 11 17.84 16.97 2.83
C PHE A 11 18.75 17.66 1.81
N GLN A 12 19.70 18.48 2.26
CA GLN A 12 20.65 19.16 1.37
C GLN A 12 21.67 18.17 0.80
N ILE A 13 22.12 18.44 -0.43
CA ILE A 13 23.16 17.67 -1.11
C ILE A 13 24.24 18.61 -1.65
N ASP A 14 25.44 18.10 -1.87
CA ASP A 14 26.55 18.89 -2.46
C ASP A 14 26.31 19.26 -3.94
N GLY A 15 25.35 18.61 -4.61
CA GLY A 15 24.98 18.80 -6.00
C GLY A 15 23.77 19.72 -6.19
N LYS A 16 23.44 19.94 -7.47
CA LYS A 16 22.22 20.66 -7.85
C LYS A 16 21.00 19.75 -7.72
N THR A 17 19.91 20.25 -7.16
CA THR A 17 18.59 19.60 -7.24
C THR A 17 17.82 20.20 -8.42
N LEU A 18 17.31 19.34 -9.29
CA LEU A 18 16.35 19.69 -10.32
C LEU A 18 14.94 19.32 -9.84
N LEU A 19 14.07 20.31 -9.69
CA LEU A 19 12.65 20.12 -9.39
C LEU A 19 11.87 20.27 -10.68
N ILE A 20 11.22 19.19 -11.12
CA ILE A 20 10.33 19.18 -12.30
C ILE A 20 8.89 19.26 -11.79
N LEU A 21 8.17 20.32 -12.17
CA LEU A 21 6.77 20.51 -11.82
C LEU A 21 5.90 20.11 -13.00
N CYS A 22 5.00 19.16 -12.80
CA CYS A 22 4.05 18.69 -13.80
C CYS A 22 2.62 19.16 -13.52
N GLU A 23 2.43 20.00 -12.50
CA GLU A 23 1.16 20.68 -12.21
C GLU A 23 1.42 22.01 -11.50
N GLU A 24 0.47 22.94 -11.60
CA GLU A 24 0.40 24.12 -10.71
C GLU A 24 -0.37 23.71 -9.45
N GLY A 25 0.36 23.60 -8.32
CA GLY A 25 -0.24 23.41 -7.01
C GLY A 25 -0.87 24.70 -6.46
N GLU A 26 -1.69 24.58 -5.42
CA GLU A 26 -2.23 25.76 -4.70
C GLU A 26 -1.12 26.56 -4.00
N GLU A 27 -0.06 25.90 -3.57
CA GLU A 27 1.10 26.46 -2.90
C GLU A 27 2.23 26.70 -3.90
N GLY A 28 2.58 27.98 -4.10
CA GLY A 28 3.72 28.36 -4.94
C GLY A 28 5.07 28.04 -4.29
N TYR A 29 6.11 27.98 -5.11
CA TYR A 29 7.50 27.83 -4.65
C TYR A 29 8.19 29.19 -4.56
N ASP A 30 8.91 29.44 -3.44
CA ASP A 30 9.81 30.59 -3.32
C ASP A 30 11.12 30.32 -4.08
N GLU A 31 11.18 30.78 -5.33
CA GLU A 31 12.34 30.57 -6.18
C GLU A 31 13.64 31.15 -5.60
N GLU A 32 13.58 32.26 -4.83
CA GLU A 32 14.78 32.83 -4.24
C GLU A 32 15.35 31.93 -3.13
N SER A 33 14.48 31.36 -2.31
CA SER A 33 14.87 30.39 -1.30
C SER A 33 15.41 29.10 -1.92
N LEU A 34 14.76 28.61 -2.98
CA LEU A 34 15.20 27.41 -3.70
C LEU A 34 16.58 27.61 -4.37
N LYS A 35 16.84 28.79 -4.96
CA LYS A 35 18.14 29.12 -5.54
C LYS A 35 19.27 29.10 -4.48
N LYS A 36 18.98 29.57 -3.26
CA LYS A 36 19.95 29.48 -2.13
C LYS A 36 20.27 28.04 -1.75
N MET A 37 19.31 27.13 -1.94
CA MET A 37 19.44 25.70 -1.70
C MET A 37 19.93 24.92 -2.93
N ASN A 38 20.52 25.62 -3.92
CA ASN A 38 20.99 25.04 -5.18
C ASN A 38 19.94 24.20 -5.91
N THR A 39 18.66 24.61 -5.81
CA THR A 39 17.53 23.97 -6.46
C THR A 39 17.04 24.82 -7.64
N VAL A 40 16.83 24.21 -8.79
CA VAL A 40 16.29 24.82 -10.01
C VAL A 40 14.97 24.18 -10.37
N ILE A 41 14.02 24.99 -10.85
CA ILE A 41 12.69 24.54 -11.27
C ILE A 41 12.64 24.49 -12.80
N GLU A 42 12.03 23.42 -13.33
CA GLU A 42 11.59 23.29 -14.72
C GLU A 42 10.13 22.84 -14.71
N ILE A 43 9.33 23.35 -15.63
CA ILE A 43 7.89 23.08 -15.71
C ILE A 43 7.61 22.25 -16.96
N ILE A 44 6.80 21.20 -16.82
CA ILE A 44 6.28 20.38 -17.91
C ILE A 44 4.75 20.37 -17.77
N GLU A 45 4.07 21.13 -18.61
CA GLU A 45 2.60 21.32 -18.52
C GLU A 45 1.82 20.24 -19.29
N ASP A 46 2.40 19.68 -20.35
CA ASP A 46 1.75 18.67 -21.19
C ASP A 46 2.29 17.27 -20.88
N PRO A 47 1.41 16.28 -20.62
CA PRO A 47 1.85 14.89 -20.40
C PRO A 47 2.68 14.33 -21.56
N GLU A 48 2.50 14.81 -22.81
CA GLU A 48 3.32 14.35 -23.95
C GLU A 48 4.75 14.89 -23.93
N ASP A 49 4.97 16.02 -23.23
CA ASP A 49 6.29 16.60 -23.04
C ASP A 49 7.09 15.90 -21.91
N PHE A 50 6.44 15.09 -21.08
CA PHE A 50 7.13 14.19 -20.15
C PHE A 50 7.62 12.94 -20.90
N ASN A 51 8.77 13.08 -21.59
CA ASN A 51 9.34 12.06 -22.45
C ASN A 51 10.87 12.01 -22.35
N ALA A 52 11.47 10.96 -22.91
CA ALA A 52 12.90 10.71 -22.83
C ALA A 52 13.75 11.88 -23.40
N ASP A 53 13.33 12.51 -24.49
CA ASP A 53 14.10 13.57 -25.13
C ASP A 53 14.12 14.85 -24.26
N THR A 54 12.98 15.23 -23.69
CA THR A 54 12.85 16.36 -22.77
C THR A 54 13.68 16.13 -21.50
N LEU A 55 13.55 14.94 -20.87
CA LEU A 55 14.33 14.60 -19.67
C LEU A 55 15.84 14.59 -19.95
N GLN A 56 16.25 14.09 -21.11
CA GLN A 56 17.65 14.11 -21.52
C GLN A 56 18.18 15.52 -21.78
N MET A 57 17.35 16.42 -22.34
CA MET A 57 17.67 17.83 -22.50
C MET A 57 17.86 18.51 -21.14
N LEU A 58 16.95 18.28 -20.20
CA LEU A 58 17.04 18.82 -18.84
C LEU A 58 18.26 18.31 -18.10
N ASN A 59 18.58 17.01 -18.24
CA ASN A 59 19.78 16.44 -17.68
C ASN A 59 21.06 17.10 -18.20
N LYS A 60 21.16 17.32 -19.52
CA LYS A 60 22.31 18.02 -20.12
C LYS A 60 22.43 19.46 -19.69
N LYS A 61 21.27 20.17 -19.57
CA LYS A 61 21.20 21.59 -19.20
C LYS A 61 21.64 21.80 -17.75
N HIS A 62 21.19 20.96 -16.82
CA HIS A 62 21.35 21.20 -15.39
C HIS A 62 22.40 20.31 -14.72
N GLN A 63 22.69 19.13 -15.25
CA GLN A 63 23.59 18.12 -14.67
C GLN A 63 23.29 17.88 -13.17
N PRO A 64 22.03 17.54 -12.83
CA PRO A 64 21.60 17.48 -11.43
C PRO A 64 22.24 16.29 -10.70
N GLY A 65 22.55 16.49 -9.40
CA GLY A 65 22.91 15.41 -8.49
C GLY A 65 21.66 14.71 -7.93
N ARG A 66 20.51 15.39 -7.96
CA ARG A 66 19.21 14.85 -7.55
C ARG A 66 18.09 15.45 -8.39
N VAL A 67 17.11 14.63 -8.72
CA VAL A 67 15.88 15.06 -9.42
C VAL A 67 14.68 14.75 -8.55
N LEU A 68 13.81 15.74 -8.42
CA LEU A 68 12.49 15.60 -7.81
C LEU A 68 11.44 15.88 -8.87
N VAL A 69 10.42 15.06 -8.95
CA VAL A 69 9.33 15.24 -9.89
C VAL A 69 8.03 15.36 -9.10
N GLU A 70 7.40 16.53 -9.14
CA GLU A 70 6.02 16.71 -8.69
C GLU A 70 5.12 16.36 -9.87
N TYR A 71 4.75 15.07 -9.91
CA TYR A 71 4.03 14.51 -11.05
C TYR A 71 2.54 14.79 -10.94
N ASN A 72 1.91 15.15 -12.04
CA ASN A 72 0.48 15.45 -12.06
C ASN A 72 -0.35 14.19 -11.77
N PRO A 73 -1.17 14.16 -10.71
CA PRO A 73 -1.93 12.98 -10.31
C PRO A 73 -3.01 12.57 -11.33
N LEU A 74 -3.37 13.44 -12.28
CA LEU A 74 -4.32 13.12 -13.35
C LEU A 74 -3.65 12.47 -14.58
N TRP A 75 -2.33 12.46 -14.62
CA TRP A 75 -1.59 11.76 -15.67
C TRP A 75 -1.42 10.29 -15.32
N SER A 76 -1.30 9.41 -16.34
CA SER A 76 -1.05 7.99 -16.09
C SER A 76 0.31 7.78 -15.41
N VAL A 77 0.29 7.13 -14.26
CA VAL A 77 1.50 6.72 -13.53
C VAL A 77 2.28 5.68 -14.32
N ASP A 78 1.61 4.83 -15.09
CA ASP A 78 2.27 3.86 -15.97
C ASP A 78 3.13 4.55 -17.03
N LYS A 79 2.71 5.71 -17.54
CA LYS A 79 3.52 6.53 -18.47
C LYS A 79 4.84 6.95 -17.82
N PHE A 80 4.82 7.37 -16.56
CA PHE A 80 6.04 7.69 -15.81
C PHE A 80 7.01 6.51 -15.78
N TYR A 81 6.52 5.32 -15.41
CA TYR A 81 7.35 4.12 -15.31
C TYR A 81 7.86 3.58 -16.66
N GLN A 82 7.15 3.86 -17.74
CA GLN A 82 7.54 3.44 -19.11
C GLN A 82 8.45 4.44 -19.80
N THR A 83 8.60 5.66 -19.25
CA THR A 83 9.48 6.67 -19.85
C THR A 83 10.95 6.32 -19.61
N ASP A 84 11.73 6.26 -20.68
CA ASP A 84 13.16 6.03 -20.59
C ASP A 84 13.85 7.21 -19.89
N MET A 85 14.39 6.95 -18.72
CA MET A 85 15.09 7.95 -17.92
C MET A 85 16.53 8.21 -18.46
N PRO A 86 17.07 9.42 -18.29
CA PRO A 86 18.47 9.70 -18.57
C PRO A 86 19.39 8.73 -17.82
N ARG A 87 20.52 8.39 -18.44
CA ARG A 87 21.53 7.53 -17.82
C ARG A 87 21.93 8.10 -16.45
N TYR A 88 21.94 7.26 -15.42
CA TYR A 88 22.20 7.59 -14.00
C TYR A 88 21.02 8.22 -13.25
N TRP A 89 19.85 8.34 -13.85
CA TRP A 89 18.63 8.64 -13.11
C TRP A 89 17.96 7.32 -12.75
N ASP A 90 17.97 6.98 -11.47
CA ASP A 90 17.27 5.83 -10.94
C ASP A 90 16.14 6.31 -10.02
N LEU A 91 14.97 5.70 -10.10
CA LEU A 91 13.87 5.99 -9.19
C LEU A 91 14.26 5.50 -7.79
N ALA A 92 14.57 6.44 -6.91
CA ALA A 92 14.96 6.17 -5.54
C ALA A 92 13.76 5.93 -4.63
N GLN A 93 12.68 6.69 -4.83
CA GLN A 93 11.47 6.61 -4.02
C GLN A 93 10.27 7.19 -4.75
N HIS A 94 9.12 6.52 -4.63
CA HIS A 94 7.82 7.02 -5.06
C HIS A 94 6.96 7.35 -3.84
N ILE A 95 6.64 8.63 -3.67
CA ILE A 95 5.85 9.13 -2.55
C ILE A 95 4.51 9.63 -3.08
N VAL A 96 3.42 9.25 -2.43
CA VAL A 96 2.08 9.77 -2.69
C VAL A 96 1.61 10.57 -1.47
N THR A 97 1.27 11.83 -1.68
CA THR A 97 0.67 12.68 -0.65
C THR A 97 -0.84 12.75 -0.84
N VAL A 98 -1.58 12.58 0.23
CA VAL A 98 -3.05 12.51 0.22
C VAL A 98 -3.60 13.46 1.27
N ASP A 99 -4.51 14.34 0.89
CA ASP A 99 -5.25 15.16 1.86
C ASP A 99 -6.28 14.30 2.58
N ALA A 100 -6.08 14.07 3.87
CA ALA A 100 -6.96 13.24 4.70
C ALA A 100 -8.39 13.78 4.75
N SER A 101 -8.58 15.09 4.68
CA SER A 101 -9.90 15.73 4.76
C SER A 101 -10.78 15.46 3.54
N THR A 102 -10.18 15.25 2.37
CA THR A 102 -10.87 15.00 1.10
C THR A 102 -10.82 13.56 0.64
N PHE A 103 -10.01 12.72 1.30
CA PHE A 103 -9.74 11.34 0.88
C PHE A 103 -11.01 10.51 0.63
N GLN A 104 -12.01 10.59 1.54
CA GLN A 104 -13.25 9.83 1.39
C GLN A 104 -14.04 10.25 0.14
N ILE A 105 -14.00 11.53 -0.22
CA ILE A 105 -14.65 12.06 -1.43
C ILE A 105 -13.96 11.50 -2.68
N TYR A 106 -12.63 11.51 -2.70
CA TYR A 106 -11.85 10.94 -3.81
C TYR A 106 -12.04 9.43 -3.93
N MET A 107 -12.08 8.70 -2.82
CA MET A 107 -12.36 7.27 -2.82
C MET A 107 -13.72 6.93 -3.40
N ASN A 108 -14.74 7.77 -3.17
CA ASN A 108 -16.07 7.54 -3.69
C ASN A 108 -16.20 7.86 -5.20
N ASN A 109 -15.40 8.80 -5.72
CA ASN A 109 -15.55 9.33 -7.08
C ASN A 109 -14.40 8.96 -8.03
N MET A 110 -13.19 8.81 -7.51
CA MET A 110 -11.96 8.64 -8.30
C MET A 110 -11.08 7.49 -7.77
N LYS A 111 -11.72 6.46 -7.22
CA LYS A 111 -11.03 5.34 -6.56
C LYS A 111 -9.97 4.71 -7.46
N SER A 112 -10.27 4.46 -8.74
CA SER A 112 -9.34 3.81 -9.66
C SER A 112 -8.05 4.62 -9.86
N LEU A 113 -8.17 5.94 -9.96
CA LEU A 113 -7.02 6.84 -10.09
C LEU A 113 -6.13 6.78 -8.84
N PHE A 114 -6.73 6.86 -7.66
CA PHE A 114 -5.99 6.75 -6.41
C PHE A 114 -5.27 5.39 -6.30
N MET A 115 -5.95 4.29 -6.66
CA MET A 115 -5.36 2.94 -6.62
C MET A 115 -4.19 2.79 -7.61
N GLU A 116 -4.26 3.44 -8.78
CA GLU A 116 -3.15 3.48 -9.72
C GLU A 116 -1.93 4.20 -9.12
N MET A 117 -2.14 5.36 -8.51
CA MET A 117 -1.05 6.12 -7.87
C MET A 117 -0.33 5.33 -6.77
N ILE A 118 -1.06 4.66 -5.90
CA ILE A 118 -0.45 3.98 -4.74
C ILE A 118 0.12 2.59 -5.06
N ARG A 119 -0.20 2.00 -6.21
CA ARG A 119 0.17 0.61 -6.55
C ARG A 119 1.66 0.32 -6.41
N ASN A 120 2.50 1.27 -6.80
CA ASN A 120 3.96 1.17 -6.75
C ASN A 120 4.60 2.18 -5.79
N ALA A 121 3.80 2.85 -4.95
CA ALA A 121 4.34 3.80 -3.98
C ALA A 121 5.16 3.09 -2.90
N ASP A 122 6.27 3.69 -2.51
CA ASP A 122 7.06 3.26 -1.36
C ASP A 122 6.49 3.83 -0.06
N LEU A 123 5.93 5.06 -0.15
CA LEU A 123 5.40 5.80 0.99
C LEU A 123 4.12 6.53 0.60
N VAL A 124 3.09 6.42 1.43
CA VAL A 124 1.85 7.18 1.32
C VAL A 124 1.70 8.06 2.56
N ILE A 125 1.64 9.36 2.38
CA ILE A 125 1.51 10.36 3.44
C ILE A 125 0.09 10.93 3.42
N PHE A 126 -0.70 10.63 4.44
CA PHE A 126 -1.96 11.32 4.68
C PHE A 126 -1.68 12.56 5.50
N ASN A 127 -1.67 13.73 4.85
CA ASN A 127 -1.48 15.01 5.53
C ASN A 127 -2.81 15.62 6.00
N ARG A 128 -2.76 16.69 6.80
CA ARG A 128 -3.92 17.41 7.34
C ARG A 128 -4.91 16.49 8.07
N ARG A 129 -4.39 15.45 8.72
CA ARG A 129 -5.24 14.54 9.48
C ARG A 129 -5.85 15.26 10.68
N GLN A 130 -7.07 14.91 11.03
CA GLN A 130 -7.79 15.32 12.24
C GLN A 130 -8.19 14.08 13.04
N ASP A 131 -8.49 14.24 14.32
CA ASP A 131 -8.79 13.12 15.23
C ASP A 131 -10.03 12.33 14.82
N GLU A 132 -10.98 12.96 14.11
CA GLU A 132 -12.22 12.34 13.65
C GLU A 132 -12.03 11.46 12.40
N HIS A 133 -10.89 11.55 11.71
CA HIS A 133 -10.67 10.76 10.50
C HIS A 133 -10.49 9.28 10.82
N PRO A 134 -11.14 8.38 10.06
CA PRO A 134 -11.00 6.93 10.25
C PRO A 134 -9.66 6.41 9.70
N LEU A 135 -8.55 6.79 10.34
CA LEU A 135 -7.19 6.53 9.88
C LEU A 135 -6.91 5.06 9.59
N ALA A 136 -7.50 4.16 10.40
CA ALA A 136 -7.43 2.72 10.19
C ALA A 136 -7.98 2.31 8.82
N ASN A 137 -9.12 2.89 8.41
CA ASN A 137 -9.73 2.60 7.11
C ASN A 137 -8.84 3.14 5.98
N PHE A 138 -8.28 4.34 6.15
CA PHE A 138 -7.37 4.94 5.16
C PHE A 138 -6.14 4.05 4.94
N ARG A 139 -5.52 3.62 6.03
CA ARG A 139 -4.36 2.70 5.98
C ARG A 139 -4.72 1.38 5.31
N ARG A 140 -5.84 0.76 5.69
CA ARG A 140 -6.30 -0.49 5.09
C ARG A 140 -6.54 -0.36 3.59
N SER A 141 -7.16 0.75 3.14
CA SER A 141 -7.38 1.02 1.72
C SER A 141 -6.09 1.03 0.90
N VAL A 142 -5.00 1.55 1.46
CA VAL A 142 -3.68 1.51 0.83
C VAL A 142 -3.09 0.09 0.84
N LYS A 143 -3.06 -0.54 2.02
CA LYS A 143 -2.38 -1.83 2.25
C LYS A 143 -2.93 -2.98 1.42
N VAL A 144 -4.20 -2.94 1.09
CA VAL A 144 -4.85 -3.92 0.21
C VAL A 144 -4.31 -3.88 -1.21
N VAL A 145 -4.03 -2.68 -1.72
CA VAL A 145 -3.50 -2.48 -3.07
C VAL A 145 -1.99 -2.66 -3.10
N ASN A 146 -1.33 -2.11 -2.09
CA ASN A 146 0.12 -2.13 -1.96
C ASN A 146 0.53 -2.43 -0.51
N SER A 147 0.70 -3.70 -0.22
CA SER A 147 1.10 -4.18 1.11
C SER A 147 2.49 -3.70 1.56
N ARG A 148 3.33 -3.31 0.61
CA ARG A 148 4.71 -2.86 0.87
C ARG A 148 4.79 -1.38 1.20
N ALA A 149 3.83 -0.57 0.73
CA ALA A 149 3.86 0.87 0.98
C ALA A 149 3.88 1.15 2.49
N GLU A 150 4.78 1.99 2.91
CA GLU A 150 4.69 2.62 4.23
C GLU A 150 3.55 3.63 4.23
N VAL A 151 2.79 3.70 5.32
CA VAL A 151 1.66 4.65 5.45
C VAL A 151 1.85 5.45 6.71
N VAL A 152 1.94 6.76 6.56
CA VAL A 152 2.10 7.71 7.67
C VAL A 152 0.98 8.74 7.66
N PHE A 153 0.68 9.28 8.84
CA PHE A 153 -0.33 10.31 9.04
C PHE A 153 0.35 11.53 9.64
N GLU A 154 0.12 12.67 9.01
CA GLU A 154 0.68 13.96 9.38
C GLU A 154 -0.46 14.88 9.80
N ASN A 155 -0.37 15.51 10.98
CA ASN A 155 -1.34 16.49 11.45
C ASN A 155 -1.18 17.85 10.73
N GLU A 156 -1.98 18.86 11.11
CA GLU A 156 -1.91 20.20 10.52
C GLU A 156 -0.59 20.92 10.81
N GLU A 157 0.10 20.57 11.90
CA GLU A 157 1.39 21.11 12.29
C GLU A 157 2.58 20.43 11.60
N GLY A 158 2.34 19.37 10.82
CA GLY A 158 3.37 18.60 10.13
C GLY A 158 4.04 17.54 11.01
N GLU A 159 3.43 17.21 12.16
CA GLU A 159 3.92 16.16 13.04
C GLU A 159 3.37 14.78 12.59
N ILE A 160 4.24 13.80 12.53
CA ILE A 160 3.89 12.42 12.19
C ILE A 160 3.57 11.66 13.48
N ASP A 161 2.42 11.02 13.52
CA ASP A 161 2.08 10.11 14.62
C ASP A 161 2.79 8.76 14.43
N ASP A 162 3.77 8.51 15.29
CA ASP A 162 4.54 7.26 15.30
C ASP A 162 3.74 6.05 15.81
N ILE A 163 2.56 6.27 16.41
CA ILE A 163 1.79 5.22 17.10
C ILE A 163 0.34 5.23 16.63
N PHE A 164 0.10 4.72 15.44
CA PHE A 164 -1.25 4.34 15.06
C PHE A 164 -1.52 2.92 15.59
N GLN A 165 -2.24 2.81 16.72
CA GLN A 165 -2.75 1.53 17.22
C GLN A 165 -4.20 1.37 16.75
N ASP A 166 -4.41 0.47 15.81
CA ASP A 166 -5.75 0.08 15.39
C ASP A 166 -6.37 -0.83 16.48
N GLU A 167 -7.49 -0.42 17.05
CA GLU A 167 -8.27 -1.29 17.95
C GLU A 167 -8.90 -2.39 17.11
N MET A 168 -8.57 -3.64 17.46
CA MET A 168 -9.13 -4.79 16.75
C MET A 168 -10.58 -5.03 17.17
N PRO A 169 -11.49 -5.35 16.22
CA PRO A 169 -12.88 -5.62 16.54
C PRO A 169 -13.10 -6.97 17.25
N TYR A 170 -12.06 -7.75 17.41
CA TYR A 170 -12.06 -9.08 18.05
C TYR A 170 -11.10 -9.12 19.24
N ASP A 171 -11.36 -10.01 20.20
CA ASP A 171 -10.54 -10.16 21.40
C ASP A 171 -9.21 -10.85 21.09
N MET A 172 -8.13 -10.07 21.06
CA MET A 172 -6.77 -10.54 20.86
C MET A 172 -6.25 -11.44 21.99
N ASN A 173 -6.90 -11.48 23.17
CA ASN A 173 -6.48 -12.30 24.31
C ASN A 173 -7.28 -13.58 24.44
N ALA A 174 -8.25 -13.82 23.58
CA ALA A 174 -9.01 -15.07 23.57
C ALA A 174 -8.11 -16.27 23.22
N ASP A 175 -8.42 -17.47 23.77
CA ASP A 175 -7.73 -18.72 23.42
C ASP A 175 -7.82 -19.03 21.92
N ILE A 176 -8.96 -18.69 21.31
CA ILE A 176 -9.20 -18.70 19.87
C ILE A 176 -9.72 -17.31 19.50
N ILE A 177 -8.95 -16.60 18.68
CA ILE A 177 -9.36 -15.33 18.11
C ILE A 177 -10.36 -15.62 16.99
N ASP A 178 -11.62 -15.33 17.24
CA ASP A 178 -12.71 -15.56 16.29
C ASP A 178 -12.86 -14.36 15.36
N ILE A 179 -12.62 -14.57 14.06
CA ILE A 179 -12.67 -13.53 13.04
C ILE A 179 -14.02 -13.65 12.32
N GLU A 180 -14.89 -12.72 12.55
CA GLU A 180 -16.18 -12.66 11.88
C GLU A 180 -16.02 -12.34 10.38
N ASP A 181 -17.05 -12.63 9.59
CA ASP A 181 -17.02 -12.43 8.14
C ASP A 181 -16.73 -10.97 7.76
N ILE A 182 -17.25 -10.00 8.53
CA ILE A 182 -17.06 -8.57 8.33
C ILE A 182 -15.63 -8.13 8.70
N ASP A 183 -14.99 -8.80 9.65
CA ASP A 183 -13.68 -8.43 10.19
C ASP A 183 -12.52 -9.05 9.42
N TYR A 184 -12.82 -9.91 8.44
CA TYR A 184 -11.80 -10.65 7.68
C TYR A 184 -10.76 -9.71 7.04
N GLY A 185 -11.20 -8.58 6.47
CA GLY A 185 -10.30 -7.61 5.84
C GLY A 185 -9.39 -6.92 6.85
N ILE A 186 -9.94 -6.55 8.01
CA ILE A 186 -9.18 -5.93 9.10
C ILE A 186 -8.10 -6.90 9.59
N TRP A 187 -8.51 -8.13 9.91
CA TRP A 187 -7.58 -9.18 10.32
C TRP A 187 -6.48 -9.45 9.30
N TYR A 188 -6.84 -9.54 8.02
CA TYR A 188 -5.88 -9.80 6.96
C TYR A 188 -4.80 -8.73 6.91
N VAL A 189 -5.17 -7.46 6.92
CA VAL A 189 -4.20 -6.36 6.87
C VAL A 189 -3.38 -6.26 8.15
N ASP A 190 -4.02 -6.35 9.33
CA ASP A 190 -3.28 -6.24 10.59
C ASP A 190 -2.30 -7.39 10.79
N MET A 191 -2.66 -8.64 10.43
CA MET A 191 -1.73 -9.76 10.53
C MET A 191 -0.56 -9.65 9.56
N MET A 192 -0.75 -9.05 8.39
CA MET A 192 0.31 -8.80 7.44
C MET A 192 1.33 -7.78 7.98
N ASP A 193 0.84 -6.71 8.59
CA ASP A 193 1.67 -5.62 9.11
C ASP A 193 2.26 -5.91 10.49
N ASN A 194 1.51 -6.62 11.32
CA ASN A 194 1.81 -6.83 12.72
C ASN A 194 1.87 -8.33 13.08
N LEU A 195 2.49 -9.15 12.23
CA LEU A 195 2.54 -10.62 12.40
C LEU A 195 2.93 -11.03 13.81
N LYS A 196 3.83 -10.30 14.47
CA LYS A 196 4.28 -10.61 15.85
C LYS A 196 3.15 -10.63 16.87
N LYS A 197 2.06 -9.87 16.65
CA LYS A 197 0.87 -9.91 17.52
C LYS A 197 0.16 -11.27 17.49
N TYR A 198 0.27 -12.00 16.37
CA TYR A 198 -0.47 -13.23 16.09
C TYR A 198 0.36 -14.51 16.23
N VAL A 199 1.70 -14.41 16.21
CA VAL A 199 2.57 -15.59 16.34
C VAL A 199 2.20 -16.37 17.58
N ASP A 200 2.03 -17.69 17.40
CA ASP A 200 1.62 -18.67 18.41
C ASP A 200 0.17 -18.57 18.90
N LYS A 201 -0.61 -17.59 18.44
CA LYS A 201 -2.05 -17.52 18.70
C LYS A 201 -2.82 -18.43 17.74
N THR A 202 -4.03 -18.78 18.16
CA THR A 202 -4.98 -19.55 17.36
C THR A 202 -6.06 -18.62 16.83
N VAL A 203 -6.29 -18.65 15.52
CA VAL A 203 -7.35 -17.89 14.84
C VAL A 203 -8.39 -18.84 14.28
N ARG A 204 -9.64 -18.40 14.24
CA ARG A 204 -10.74 -19.10 13.57
C ARG A 204 -11.44 -18.16 12.62
N PHE A 205 -11.60 -18.58 11.38
CA PHE A 205 -12.21 -17.75 10.33
C PHE A 205 -12.79 -18.62 9.22
N LYS A 206 -13.64 -18.01 8.39
CA LYS A 206 -14.22 -18.64 7.21
C LYS A 206 -13.52 -18.17 5.95
N GLY A 207 -13.15 -19.11 5.08
CA GLY A 207 -12.51 -18.81 3.80
C GLY A 207 -12.87 -19.81 2.70
N GLN A 208 -12.67 -19.39 1.47
CA GLN A 208 -12.81 -20.24 0.29
C GLN A 208 -11.47 -20.92 -0.02
N VAL A 209 -11.48 -22.19 -0.35
CA VAL A 209 -10.27 -22.98 -0.62
C VAL A 209 -9.68 -22.63 -1.98
N LEU A 210 -8.45 -22.12 -1.99
CA LEU A 210 -7.61 -21.99 -3.18
C LEU A 210 -6.40 -22.93 -3.07
N LYS A 211 -5.98 -23.50 -4.20
CA LYS A 211 -4.74 -24.29 -4.30
C LYS A 211 -3.90 -23.71 -5.44
N SER A 212 -2.62 -23.51 -5.20
CA SER A 212 -1.65 -23.12 -6.22
C SER A 212 -0.76 -24.31 -6.60
N ARG A 213 -0.28 -24.32 -7.84
CA ARG A 213 0.74 -25.29 -8.30
C ARG A 213 2.10 -25.08 -7.66
N GLU A 214 2.35 -23.89 -7.16
CA GLU A 214 3.58 -23.49 -6.48
C GLU A 214 3.62 -24.00 -5.02
N LEU A 215 2.47 -24.44 -4.48
CA LEU A 215 2.38 -24.96 -3.14
C LEU A 215 2.40 -26.50 -3.13
N ASN A 216 3.12 -27.08 -2.17
CA ASN A 216 3.11 -28.50 -1.95
C ASN A 216 1.72 -29.04 -1.60
N ALA A 217 1.49 -30.32 -1.87
CA ALA A 217 0.16 -30.97 -1.73
C ALA A 217 -0.46 -30.95 -0.31
N GLY A 218 0.32 -30.57 0.72
CA GLY A 218 -0.16 -30.39 2.10
C GLY A 218 -0.57 -28.95 2.43
N PHE A 219 -0.54 -28.06 1.46
CA PHE A 219 -0.85 -26.64 1.62
C PHE A 219 -2.07 -26.24 0.79
N PHE A 220 -2.77 -25.22 1.26
CA PHE A 220 -3.85 -24.55 0.55
C PHE A 220 -3.93 -23.10 1.07
N VAL A 221 -4.73 -22.26 0.44
CA VAL A 221 -4.99 -20.91 0.92
C VAL A 221 -6.49 -20.79 1.19
N PRO A 222 -6.91 -20.76 2.47
CA PRO A 222 -8.26 -20.39 2.84
C PRO A 222 -8.36 -18.86 2.77
N GLY A 223 -9.04 -18.33 1.78
CA GLY A 223 -9.05 -16.90 1.52
C GLY A 223 -10.41 -16.40 1.06
N ARG A 224 -10.46 -15.14 0.70
CA ARG A 224 -11.66 -14.47 0.21
C ARG A 224 -11.33 -13.55 -0.97
N MET A 225 -12.32 -13.34 -1.84
CA MET A 225 -12.21 -12.29 -2.85
C MET A 225 -12.36 -10.93 -2.17
N ALA A 226 -11.46 -10.03 -2.45
CA ALA A 226 -11.50 -8.65 -1.97
C ALA A 226 -11.66 -7.70 -3.16
N MET A 227 -12.50 -6.70 -3.00
CA MET A 227 -12.65 -5.63 -3.98
C MET A 227 -11.63 -4.53 -3.69
N THR A 228 -10.72 -4.30 -4.64
CA THR A 228 -9.71 -3.24 -4.52
C THR A 228 -10.23 -1.92 -5.03
N CYS A 229 -10.56 -1.77 -6.31
CA CYS A 229 -11.03 -0.50 -6.84
C CYS A 229 -12.47 -0.55 -7.40
N CYS A 230 -12.86 -1.60 -8.10
CA CYS A 230 -14.20 -1.77 -8.69
C CYS A 230 -14.57 -3.26 -8.78
N ALA A 231 -15.78 -3.54 -9.21
CA ALA A 231 -16.29 -4.92 -9.30
C ALA A 231 -15.46 -5.83 -10.22
N ASP A 232 -14.78 -5.24 -11.21
CA ASP A 232 -13.94 -5.97 -12.16
C ASP A 232 -12.50 -6.17 -11.64
N ASP A 233 -12.10 -5.43 -10.58
CA ASP A 233 -10.78 -5.53 -9.97
C ASP A 233 -10.89 -6.16 -8.58
N THR A 234 -11.02 -7.48 -8.60
CA THR A 234 -11.07 -8.29 -7.38
C THR A 234 -9.81 -9.13 -7.25
N GLN A 235 -9.27 -9.19 -6.05
CA GLN A 235 -8.10 -9.99 -5.72
C GLN A 235 -8.43 -11.03 -4.66
N PHE A 236 -7.90 -12.26 -4.84
CA PHE A 236 -8.00 -13.28 -3.80
C PHE A 236 -6.94 -13.02 -2.72
N ILE A 237 -7.39 -12.78 -1.51
CA ILE A 237 -6.55 -12.55 -0.33
C ILE A 237 -6.66 -13.71 0.65
N GLY A 238 -5.54 -14.11 1.24
CA GLY A 238 -5.48 -15.19 2.22
C GLY A 238 -4.06 -15.59 2.53
N TYR A 239 -3.88 -16.38 3.58
CA TYR A 239 -2.59 -16.85 4.02
C TYR A 239 -2.41 -18.33 3.73
N ILE A 240 -1.16 -18.74 3.51
CA ILE A 240 -0.80 -20.15 3.32
C ILE A 240 -1.20 -20.93 4.57
N CYS A 241 -1.94 -22.01 4.37
CA CYS A 241 -2.39 -22.89 5.42
C CYS A 241 -1.89 -24.32 5.18
N LYS A 242 -1.32 -24.91 6.22
CA LYS A 242 -0.77 -26.26 6.22
C LYS A 242 -1.67 -27.23 6.98
N ASN A 243 -2.10 -28.29 6.31
CA ASN A 243 -2.80 -29.40 6.92
C ASN A 243 -2.78 -30.62 5.98
N PRO A 244 -2.57 -31.86 6.45
CA PRO A 244 -2.60 -33.06 5.62
C PRO A 244 -3.90 -33.26 4.85
N ALA A 245 -5.04 -32.79 5.39
CA ALA A 245 -6.35 -32.86 4.76
C ALA A 245 -6.48 -31.93 3.52
N ALA A 246 -5.54 -30.99 3.31
CA ALA A 246 -5.52 -30.09 2.17
C ALA A 246 -5.68 -30.84 0.82
N LYS A 247 -5.11 -32.05 0.72
CA LYS A 247 -5.22 -32.91 -0.48
C LYS A 247 -6.67 -33.22 -0.86
N ARG A 248 -7.55 -33.34 0.13
CA ARG A 248 -8.97 -33.76 -0.04
C ARG A 248 -9.92 -32.57 -0.20
N LEU A 249 -9.48 -31.35 0.14
CA LEU A 249 -10.32 -30.16 0.03
C LEU A 249 -10.61 -29.88 -1.46
N ARG A 250 -11.84 -29.52 -1.75
CA ARG A 250 -12.26 -29.10 -3.09
C ARG A 250 -11.97 -27.61 -3.27
N ILE A 251 -11.30 -27.25 -4.37
CA ILE A 251 -11.09 -25.83 -4.76
C ILE A 251 -12.46 -25.15 -4.90
N GLY A 252 -12.57 -23.95 -4.36
CA GLY A 252 -13.79 -23.14 -4.38
C GLY A 252 -14.80 -23.49 -3.29
N SER A 253 -14.60 -24.57 -2.49
CA SER A 253 -15.47 -24.84 -1.36
C SER A 253 -15.18 -23.89 -0.19
N TRP A 254 -16.22 -23.57 0.60
CA TRP A 254 -16.10 -22.79 1.82
C TRP A 254 -15.78 -23.70 3.00
N VAL A 255 -14.86 -23.23 3.84
CA VAL A 255 -14.44 -23.93 5.05
C VAL A 255 -14.27 -22.94 6.21
N THR A 256 -14.60 -23.37 7.40
CA THR A 256 -14.15 -22.73 8.64
C THR A 256 -12.83 -23.39 9.05
N VAL A 257 -11.81 -22.57 9.26
CA VAL A 257 -10.46 -23.02 9.62
C VAL A 257 -10.11 -22.51 11.01
N THR A 258 -9.74 -23.43 11.91
CA THR A 258 -9.08 -23.09 13.17
C THR A 258 -7.61 -23.42 13.01
N ALA A 259 -6.73 -22.42 13.17
CA ALA A 259 -5.32 -22.59 12.87
C ALA A 259 -4.41 -21.80 13.82
N LYS A 260 -3.27 -22.39 14.14
CA LYS A 260 -2.20 -21.69 14.85
C LYS A 260 -1.33 -20.90 13.86
N VAL A 261 -1.05 -19.65 14.19
CA VAL A 261 -0.23 -18.75 13.36
C VAL A 261 1.26 -18.98 13.68
N LYS A 262 2.06 -19.08 12.62
CA LYS A 262 3.54 -19.15 12.69
C LYS A 262 4.16 -18.13 11.73
N ASP A 263 5.35 -17.68 12.07
CA ASP A 263 6.19 -16.90 11.18
C ASP A 263 7.23 -17.81 10.55
N GLU A 264 7.10 -18.11 9.26
CA GLU A 264 7.98 -19.04 8.54
C GLU A 264 8.47 -18.45 7.22
N PHE A 265 9.63 -18.92 6.76
CA PHE A 265 10.10 -18.63 5.43
C PHE A 265 9.33 -19.47 4.40
N MET A 266 8.77 -18.80 3.40
CA MET A 266 8.11 -19.44 2.27
C MET A 266 8.63 -18.87 0.95
N GLU A 267 8.97 -19.75 0.00
CA GLU A 267 9.46 -19.34 -1.33
C GLU A 267 8.47 -18.41 -2.04
N VAL A 268 7.17 -18.71 -1.95
CA VAL A 268 6.10 -17.89 -2.56
C VAL A 268 5.99 -16.47 -1.95
N TYR A 269 6.48 -16.27 -0.72
CA TYR A 269 6.57 -14.94 -0.11
C TYR A 269 7.90 -14.25 -0.43
N ASN A 270 8.86 -15.01 -1.00
CA ASN A 270 10.25 -14.60 -1.13
C ASN A 270 10.84 -14.07 0.21
N GLY A 271 10.39 -14.65 1.32
CA GLY A 271 10.75 -14.18 2.66
C GLY A 271 9.97 -14.90 3.76
N ARG A 272 10.03 -14.31 4.97
CA ARG A 272 9.26 -14.75 6.12
C ARG A 272 7.86 -14.13 6.11
N GLY A 273 6.88 -14.87 6.59
CA GLY A 273 5.50 -14.39 6.66
C GLY A 273 4.58 -15.36 7.40
N PRO A 274 3.28 -15.03 7.51
CA PRO A 274 2.32 -15.84 8.23
C PRO A 274 2.03 -17.16 7.53
N VAL A 275 2.23 -18.26 8.25
CA VAL A 275 1.80 -19.61 7.85
C VAL A 275 0.84 -20.13 8.90
N LEU A 276 -0.33 -20.55 8.46
CA LEU A 276 -1.39 -21.08 9.31
C LEU A 276 -1.25 -22.60 9.42
N TYR A 277 -1.19 -23.11 10.62
CA TYR A 277 -1.22 -24.54 10.91
C TYR A 277 -2.62 -24.94 11.35
N ALA A 278 -3.44 -25.40 10.42
CA ALA A 278 -4.81 -25.76 10.73
C ALA A 278 -4.83 -26.97 11.65
N THR A 279 -5.49 -26.81 12.79
CA THR A 279 -5.83 -27.88 13.74
C THR A 279 -7.18 -28.48 13.41
N GLU A 280 -8.09 -27.66 12.86
CA GLU A 280 -9.43 -28.07 12.46
C GLU A 280 -9.85 -27.41 11.15
N ILE A 281 -10.57 -28.16 10.32
CA ILE A 281 -11.13 -27.68 9.06
C ILE A 281 -12.53 -28.29 8.93
N GLU A 282 -13.54 -27.45 8.93
CA GLU A 282 -14.94 -27.83 8.81
C GLU A 282 -15.54 -27.27 7.51
N ALA A 283 -16.49 -27.99 6.91
CA ALA A 283 -17.25 -27.46 5.82
C ALA A 283 -18.11 -26.29 6.30
N ALA A 284 -18.13 -25.20 5.54
CA ALA A 284 -18.91 -24.01 5.87
C ALA A 284 -19.84 -23.64 4.71
N GLU A 285 -20.93 -22.97 5.07
CA GLU A 285 -21.75 -22.28 4.10
C GLU A 285 -21.08 -20.97 3.65
N LYS A 286 -21.39 -20.57 2.45
CA LYS A 286 -20.97 -19.30 1.89
C LYS A 286 -21.48 -18.16 2.77
N PRO A 287 -20.63 -17.17 3.11
CA PRO A 287 -21.07 -16.01 3.90
C PRO A 287 -22.05 -15.15 3.10
N GLU A 288 -22.91 -14.39 3.80
CA GLU A 288 -23.80 -13.44 3.14
C GLU A 288 -23.01 -12.40 2.34
N GLN A 289 -21.95 -11.89 2.94
CA GLN A 289 -21.00 -10.98 2.29
C GLN A 289 -19.77 -11.77 1.79
N GLU A 290 -19.77 -12.13 0.50
CA GLU A 290 -18.65 -12.87 -0.09
C GLU A 290 -17.40 -12.04 -0.28
N LEU A 291 -17.59 -10.79 -0.72
CA LEU A 291 -16.49 -9.87 -1.01
C LEU A 291 -16.06 -9.16 0.27
N VAL A 292 -14.75 -9.07 0.43
CA VAL A 292 -14.15 -8.23 1.47
C VAL A 292 -14.05 -6.81 0.95
N TYR A 293 -14.46 -5.87 1.78
CA TYR A 293 -14.32 -4.43 1.56
C TYR A 293 -13.39 -3.86 2.63
N PHE A 294 -12.65 -2.79 2.30
CA PHE A 294 -11.65 -2.20 3.18
C PHE A 294 -11.96 -0.76 3.61
N GLY A 295 -13.16 -0.35 3.41
CA GLY A 295 -13.61 1.00 3.82
C GLY A 295 -15.00 1.31 3.35
#